data_a7a5cba1f78d18942ce84b29ebc4e100
#
_entry.id   a7a5cba1f78d18942ce84b29ebc4e100
#
_cell.length_a   1.000
_cell.length_b   1.000
_cell.length_c   1.000
_cell.angle_alpha   90.00
_cell.angle_beta   90.00
_cell.angle_gamma   90.00
#
_symmetry.space_group_name_H-M   'P 1'
#
loop_
_entity.id
_entity.type
_entity.pdbx_description
1 polymer ?
#
loop_
_entity_poly.entity_id
_entity_poly.type
_entity_poly.pdbx_seq_one_letter_code
_entity_poly.pdbx_strand_id
1 'polypeptide(L)'
;MNFAGMKRSGILLLTLLAVVSCGITRHAPSVKEVDAPVIPPLTDAAEIARTRARAQAVMDSIDRVRSGVTVPKSDEGIRTSRSVAPLPQPPRELVDELLDYAKTFLGVPYRLGASGPERFDCSGFTSYVFREFGYNLPHNSVMQFRDSVPVESFSDLRKGDLVFFGARNNIREIGHVGIVVDVDLERGMFRFIHASTSNGVEIQRSTQPYFMMRYMGAGRILKD
;
A
#
# COMPACT_ATOMS: atom_id res chain seq x y z
N MET A 1 -55.71 -1.53 -77.31
CA MET A 1 -55.53 -0.11 -77.73
C MET A 1 -54.32 0.36 -76.96
N ASN A 2 -53.26 0.33 -77.64
CA ASN A 2 -52.20 1.25 -78.04
C ASN A 2 -52.13 2.57 -77.26
N PHE A 3 -50.99 2.85 -76.78
CA PHE A 3 -50.03 3.92 -77.09
C PHE A 3 -48.84 3.86 -76.06
N ALA A 4 -47.69 3.48 -76.54
CA ALA A 4 -46.54 4.26 -77.00
C ALA A 4 -46.11 5.33 -75.97
N GLY A 5 -45.01 5.12 -75.25
CA GLY A 5 -43.64 5.46 -75.71
C GLY A 5 -43.31 6.90 -75.44
N MET A 6 -42.45 7.14 -74.46
CA MET A 6 -41.51 8.32 -74.61
C MET A 6 -40.38 8.23 -73.58
N LYS A 7 -39.17 8.04 -74.10
CA LYS A 7 -37.90 8.23 -73.40
C LYS A 7 -37.70 9.70 -73.06
N ARG A 8 -37.41 10.06 -71.87
CA ARG A 8 -36.73 11.32 -71.54
C ARG A 8 -35.56 11.07 -70.64
N SER A 9 -34.41 11.23 -71.21
CA SER A 9 -33.14 11.42 -70.51
C SER A 9 -33.25 12.59 -69.54
N GLY A 10 -33.04 12.35 -68.25
CA GLY A 10 -32.98 13.43 -67.25
C GLY A 10 -31.72 13.28 -66.48
N ILE A 11 -30.87 14.23 -66.67
CA ILE A 11 -29.56 14.52 -66.17
C ILE A 11 -29.49 14.24 -64.62
N LEU A 12 -28.60 13.34 -64.24
CA LEU A 12 -28.25 13.10 -62.86
C LEU A 12 -27.41 14.26 -62.34
N LEU A 13 -28.02 15.16 -61.60
CA LEU A 13 -27.33 16.25 -60.92
C LEU A 13 -26.82 15.69 -59.59
N LEU A 14 -25.54 15.30 -59.55
CA LEU A 14 -24.84 14.89 -58.35
C LEU A 14 -24.58 16.14 -57.50
N THR A 15 -25.44 16.41 -56.52
CA THR A 15 -25.14 17.42 -55.51
C THR A 15 -24.22 16.76 -54.47
N LEU A 16 -22.95 17.13 -54.58
CA LEU A 16 -21.91 16.81 -53.60
C LEU A 16 -22.18 17.60 -52.31
N LEU A 17 -22.84 17.01 -51.34
CA LEU A 17 -22.92 17.53 -49.98
C LEU A 17 -21.57 17.36 -49.33
N ALA A 18 -20.73 18.39 -49.34
CA ALA A 18 -19.54 18.48 -48.53
C ALA A 18 -19.94 18.58 -47.05
N VAL A 19 -19.94 17.48 -46.36
CA VAL A 19 -20.00 17.45 -44.89
C VAL A 19 -18.65 17.98 -44.38
N VAL A 20 -18.62 19.28 -44.06
CA VAL A 20 -17.51 19.85 -43.31
C VAL A 20 -17.59 19.27 -41.88
N SER A 21 -16.92 18.15 -41.69
CA SER A 21 -16.65 17.60 -40.33
C SER A 21 -15.64 18.51 -39.66
N CYS A 22 -16.14 19.44 -38.87
CA CYS A 22 -15.31 20.24 -37.96
C CYS A 22 -14.79 19.30 -36.86
N GLY A 23 -13.71 18.58 -37.16
CA GLY A 23 -12.96 17.77 -36.22
C GLY A 23 -12.27 18.68 -35.22
N ILE A 24 -12.93 18.97 -34.11
CA ILE A 24 -12.25 19.49 -32.90
C ILE A 24 -11.43 18.34 -32.35
N THR A 25 -10.24 18.15 -32.87
CA THR A 25 -9.20 17.34 -32.20
C THR A 25 -8.82 18.10 -30.95
N ARG A 26 -9.45 17.75 -29.83
CA ARG A 26 -8.93 18.11 -28.52
C ARG A 26 -7.59 17.41 -28.37
N HIS A 27 -6.52 18.12 -28.66
CA HIS A 27 -5.18 17.74 -28.29
C HIS A 27 -5.16 17.73 -26.77
N ALA A 28 -5.26 16.54 -26.16
CA ALA A 28 -4.93 16.36 -24.76
C ALA A 28 -3.43 16.72 -24.65
N PRO A 29 -3.03 17.59 -23.70
CA PRO A 29 -1.63 17.87 -23.51
C PRO A 29 -0.96 16.53 -23.18
N SER A 30 0.00 16.15 -24.01
CA SER A 30 0.93 15.04 -23.74
C SER A 30 1.57 15.33 -22.40
N VAL A 31 1.13 14.60 -21.36
CA VAL A 31 1.85 14.55 -20.10
C VAL A 31 3.20 13.96 -20.47
N LYS A 32 4.24 14.79 -20.45
CA LYS A 32 5.61 14.31 -20.54
C LYS A 32 5.76 13.31 -19.42
N GLU A 33 5.89 12.05 -19.80
CA GLU A 33 6.34 10.96 -18.94
C GLU A 33 7.65 11.44 -18.33
N VAL A 34 7.59 11.88 -17.07
CA VAL A 34 8.81 12.22 -16.33
C VAL A 34 9.41 10.87 -16.05
N ASP A 35 10.48 10.53 -16.79
CA ASP A 35 11.30 9.35 -16.53
C ASP A 35 11.55 9.27 -15.03
N ALA A 36 10.85 8.38 -14.38
CA ALA A 36 11.18 8.02 -13.00
C ALA A 36 12.63 7.51 -13.06
N PRO A 37 13.55 8.04 -12.21
CA PRO A 37 14.92 7.59 -12.26
C PRO A 37 14.93 6.07 -12.15
N VAL A 38 15.40 5.41 -13.20
CA VAL A 38 15.64 3.98 -13.21
C VAL A 38 16.75 3.74 -12.19
N ILE A 39 16.34 3.39 -10.96
CA ILE A 39 17.28 2.97 -9.93
C ILE A 39 17.75 1.59 -10.38
N PRO A 40 19.05 1.41 -10.72
CA PRO A 40 19.55 0.11 -11.13
C PRO A 40 19.28 -0.90 -10.01
N PRO A 41 18.96 -2.16 -10.34
CA PRO A 41 18.79 -3.19 -9.34
C PRO A 41 20.05 -3.28 -8.50
N LEU A 42 19.90 -3.27 -7.16
CA LEU A 42 20.98 -3.51 -6.21
C LEU A 42 21.53 -4.93 -6.45
N THR A 43 22.54 -5.04 -7.29
CA THR A 43 23.21 -6.31 -7.63
C THR A 43 24.44 -6.56 -6.76
N ASP A 44 24.87 -5.55 -5.99
CA ASP A 44 26.02 -5.65 -5.11
C ASP A 44 25.60 -6.12 -3.71
N ALA A 45 26.08 -7.30 -3.32
CA ALA A 45 25.86 -7.88 -1.99
C ALA A 45 26.32 -6.95 -0.85
N ALA A 46 27.35 -6.13 -1.09
CA ALA A 46 27.85 -5.15 -0.13
C ALA A 46 26.86 -3.98 0.05
N GLU A 47 26.18 -3.55 -1.00
CA GLU A 47 25.17 -2.49 -0.92
C GLU A 47 23.90 -2.99 -0.22
N ILE A 48 23.49 -4.23 -0.50
CA ILE A 48 22.40 -4.90 0.23
C ILE A 48 22.75 -5.01 1.72
N ALA A 49 23.98 -5.40 2.06
CA ALA A 49 24.43 -5.48 3.46
C ALA A 49 24.43 -4.11 4.16
N ARG A 50 24.87 -3.05 3.48
CA ARG A 50 24.83 -1.66 4.00
C ARG A 50 23.40 -1.18 4.23
N THR A 51 22.50 -1.50 3.34
CA THR A 51 21.08 -1.13 3.45
C THR A 51 20.41 -1.87 4.60
N ARG A 52 20.74 -3.16 4.80
CA ARG A 52 20.30 -3.95 5.96
C ARG A 52 20.86 -3.38 7.27
N ALA A 53 22.15 -3.04 7.32
CA ALA A 53 22.76 -2.44 8.49
C ALA A 53 22.16 -1.08 8.85
N ARG A 54 21.79 -0.25 7.84
CA ARG A 54 21.06 1.01 8.08
C ARG A 54 19.66 0.77 8.62
N ALA A 55 18.91 -0.18 8.07
CA ALA A 55 17.60 -0.54 8.57
C ALA A 55 17.68 -1.04 10.02
N GLN A 56 18.65 -1.89 10.33
CA GLN A 56 18.88 -2.36 11.70
C GLN A 56 19.26 -1.22 12.64
N ALA A 57 20.13 -0.30 12.24
CA ALA A 57 20.52 0.84 13.06
C ALA A 57 19.34 1.80 13.35
N VAL A 58 18.38 1.92 12.41
CA VAL A 58 17.12 2.67 12.64
C VAL A 58 16.27 1.94 13.68
N MET A 59 16.14 0.61 13.57
CA MET A 59 15.42 -0.20 14.56
C MET A 59 16.06 -0.07 15.94
N ASP A 60 17.39 -0.20 16.04
CA ASP A 60 18.13 -0.06 17.30
C ASP A 60 18.03 1.36 17.90
N SER A 61 17.85 2.39 17.06
CA SER A 61 17.64 3.77 17.53
C SER A 61 16.24 4.00 18.06
N ILE A 62 15.23 3.36 17.44
CA ILE A 62 13.83 3.37 17.90
C ILE A 62 13.75 2.65 19.26
N ASP A 63 14.42 1.51 19.40
CA ASP A 63 14.46 0.76 20.64
C ASP A 63 15.15 1.55 21.77
N ARG A 64 16.22 2.31 21.47
CA ARG A 64 16.89 3.18 22.45
C ARG A 64 16.01 4.35 22.90
N VAL A 65 15.25 4.97 22.02
CA VAL A 65 14.31 6.04 22.38
C VAL A 65 13.15 5.47 23.23
N ARG A 66 12.76 4.25 22.97
CA ARG A 66 11.68 3.55 23.67
C ARG A 66 12.10 3.04 25.07
N SER A 67 13.34 2.58 25.20
CA SER A 67 13.94 2.15 26.48
C SER A 67 14.41 3.31 27.39
N GLY A 68 14.41 4.54 26.88
CA GLY A 68 14.77 5.75 27.62
C GLY A 68 13.73 6.29 28.60
N VAL A 69 12.61 5.59 28.78
CA VAL A 69 11.67 5.87 29.89
C VAL A 69 12.27 5.26 31.16
N THR A 70 12.99 6.08 31.93
CA THR A 70 13.49 5.74 33.26
C THR A 70 12.31 5.52 34.21
N VAL A 71 12.05 4.24 34.49
CA VAL A 71 11.26 3.84 35.65
C VAL A 71 12.21 3.83 36.85
N PRO A 72 11.87 4.47 38.00
CA PRO A 72 12.75 4.47 39.16
C PRO A 72 12.94 3.06 39.68
N LYS A 73 14.21 2.68 39.93
CA LYS A 73 14.62 1.44 40.57
C LYS A 73 14.01 1.36 41.96
N SER A 74 13.19 0.36 42.20
CA SER A 74 13.05 -0.22 43.52
C SER A 74 13.69 -1.63 43.48
N ASP A 75 14.73 -1.80 44.28
CA ASP A 75 15.36 -3.07 44.52
C ASP A 75 14.35 -4.04 45.15
N GLU A 76 14.21 -5.20 44.53
CA GLU A 76 14.14 -6.48 45.25
C GLU A 76 14.14 -7.62 44.21
N GLY A 77 15.01 -8.56 44.45
CA GLY A 77 15.27 -9.69 43.57
C GLY A 77 14.11 -10.67 43.51
N ILE A 78 13.69 -11.01 42.29
CA ILE A 78 13.03 -12.30 42.03
C ILE A 78 13.58 -12.82 40.70
N ARG A 79 14.41 -13.86 40.80
CA ARG A 79 14.74 -14.77 39.73
C ARG A 79 13.48 -15.55 39.37
N THR A 80 12.85 -15.24 38.26
CA THR A 80 12.03 -16.21 37.55
C THR A 80 12.19 -15.94 36.06
N SER A 81 12.83 -16.87 35.39
CA SER A 81 12.76 -17.02 33.94
C SER A 81 11.29 -17.30 33.58
N ARG A 82 10.51 -16.22 33.36
CA ARG A 82 9.20 -16.34 32.76
C ARG A 82 9.45 -16.49 31.26
N SER A 83 9.28 -17.71 30.78
CA SER A 83 8.99 -17.91 29.37
C SER A 83 7.74 -17.08 29.08
N VAL A 84 7.90 -15.97 28.36
CA VAL A 84 6.76 -15.18 27.85
C VAL A 84 6.00 -16.11 26.93
N ALA A 85 4.82 -16.56 27.37
CA ALA A 85 3.93 -17.33 26.51
C ALA A 85 3.68 -16.51 25.24
N PRO A 86 3.71 -17.14 24.05
CA PRO A 86 3.36 -16.45 22.81
C PRO A 86 2.00 -15.77 23.00
N LEU A 87 1.91 -14.50 22.59
CA LEU A 87 0.62 -13.80 22.59
C LEU A 87 -0.38 -14.67 21.84
N PRO A 88 -1.60 -14.84 22.37
CA PRO A 88 -2.66 -15.56 21.69
C PRO A 88 -2.79 -15.04 20.22
N GLN A 89 -3.20 -15.86 19.28
CA GLN A 89 -3.31 -15.51 17.87
C GLN A 89 -4.78 -15.40 17.50
N PRO A 90 -5.20 -14.38 16.73
CA PRO A 90 -6.56 -14.35 16.23
C PRO A 90 -6.86 -15.63 15.43
N PRO A 91 -8.10 -16.08 15.39
CA PRO A 91 -8.47 -17.20 14.55
C PRO A 91 -7.92 -17.03 13.15
N ARG A 92 -7.23 -18.03 12.61
CA ARG A 92 -6.61 -17.93 11.28
C ARG A 92 -7.63 -17.58 10.21
N GLU A 93 -8.85 -18.09 10.36
CA GLU A 93 -9.98 -17.81 9.48
C GLU A 93 -10.28 -16.31 9.40
N LEU A 94 -10.30 -15.59 10.52
CA LEU A 94 -10.56 -14.15 10.56
C LEU A 94 -9.51 -13.35 9.78
N VAL A 95 -8.23 -13.71 9.94
CA VAL A 95 -7.13 -13.04 9.23
C VAL A 95 -7.21 -13.29 7.72
N ASP A 96 -7.47 -14.54 7.32
CA ASP A 96 -7.57 -14.89 5.91
C ASP A 96 -8.81 -14.23 5.25
N GLU A 97 -9.96 -14.17 5.94
CA GLU A 97 -11.14 -13.42 5.47
C GLU A 97 -10.87 -11.93 5.31
N LEU A 98 -10.18 -11.30 6.29
CA LEU A 98 -9.78 -9.89 6.21
C LEU A 98 -8.88 -9.63 4.99
N LEU A 99 -7.91 -10.50 4.76
CA LEU A 99 -7.00 -10.36 3.63
C LEU A 99 -7.69 -10.61 2.29
N ASP A 100 -8.62 -11.56 2.24
CA ASP A 100 -9.40 -11.81 1.02
C ASP A 100 -10.33 -10.64 0.72
N TYR A 101 -10.96 -10.05 1.74
CA TYR A 101 -11.70 -8.81 1.58
C TYR A 101 -10.82 -7.65 1.10
N ALA A 102 -9.65 -7.47 1.70
CA ALA A 102 -8.69 -6.45 1.25
C ALA A 102 -8.30 -6.62 -0.23
N LYS A 103 -8.11 -7.86 -0.70
CA LYS A 103 -7.76 -8.16 -2.09
C LYS A 103 -8.89 -7.85 -3.09
N THR A 104 -10.16 -7.79 -2.67
CA THR A 104 -11.27 -7.39 -3.55
C THR A 104 -11.12 -5.97 -4.08
N PHE A 105 -10.29 -5.14 -3.42
CA PHE A 105 -10.02 -3.75 -3.82
C PHE A 105 -8.77 -3.57 -4.69
N LEU A 106 -8.12 -4.67 -5.13
CA LEU A 106 -6.95 -4.56 -6.00
C LEU A 106 -7.27 -3.71 -7.25
N GLY A 107 -6.39 -2.75 -7.55
CA GLY A 107 -6.56 -1.82 -8.68
C GLY A 107 -7.43 -0.60 -8.39
N VAL A 108 -8.10 -0.51 -7.23
CA VAL A 108 -8.86 0.70 -6.86
C VAL A 108 -7.92 1.90 -6.77
N PRO A 109 -8.24 3.03 -7.45
CA PRO A 109 -7.32 4.16 -7.55
C PRO A 109 -7.03 4.85 -6.22
N TYR A 110 -5.82 5.41 -6.11
CA TYR A 110 -5.43 6.24 -4.97
C TYR A 110 -6.01 7.65 -5.06
N ARG A 111 -6.43 8.19 -3.92
CA ARG A 111 -6.72 9.61 -3.73
C ARG A 111 -6.45 9.99 -2.28
N LEU A 112 -5.61 11.00 -2.06
CA LEU A 112 -5.32 11.51 -0.72
C LEU A 112 -6.62 11.95 -0.01
N GLY A 113 -6.81 11.50 1.23
CA GLY A 113 -7.99 11.75 2.05
C GLY A 113 -9.21 10.88 1.71
N ALA A 114 -9.08 9.92 0.78
CA ALA A 114 -10.18 9.03 0.43
C ALA A 114 -10.21 7.78 1.34
N SER A 115 -11.44 7.38 1.75
CA SER A 115 -11.70 6.27 2.66
C SER A 115 -12.56 5.15 2.05
N GLY A 116 -12.61 5.07 0.71
CA GLY A 116 -13.28 4.00 -0.05
C GLY A 116 -14.78 4.21 -0.31
N PRO A 117 -15.40 3.23 -1.02
CA PRO A 117 -14.74 2.10 -1.72
C PRO A 117 -14.17 2.45 -3.10
N GLU A 118 -14.56 3.56 -3.77
CA GLU A 118 -14.16 3.90 -5.14
C GLU A 118 -12.72 4.42 -5.24
N ARG A 119 -12.18 4.93 -4.14
CA ARG A 119 -10.82 5.45 -4.02
C ARG A 119 -10.34 5.31 -2.59
N PHE A 120 -9.04 5.15 -2.41
CA PHE A 120 -8.40 5.08 -1.09
C PHE A 120 -7.14 5.92 -1.01
N ASP A 121 -6.83 6.46 0.16
CA ASP A 121 -5.44 6.67 0.55
C ASP A 121 -4.96 5.50 1.43
N CYS A 122 -3.69 5.52 1.86
CA CYS A 122 -3.10 4.38 2.57
C CYS A 122 -3.80 4.05 3.88
N SER A 123 -4.05 5.05 4.73
CA SER A 123 -4.72 4.88 6.03
C SER A 123 -6.24 4.72 5.89
N GLY A 124 -6.84 5.31 4.88
CA GLY A 124 -8.24 5.11 4.53
C GLY A 124 -8.52 3.68 4.08
N PHE A 125 -7.60 3.08 3.31
CA PHE A 125 -7.68 1.68 2.91
C PHE A 125 -7.63 0.75 4.12
N THR A 126 -6.63 0.89 4.98
CA THR A 126 -6.52 0.05 6.18
C THR A 126 -7.71 0.23 7.12
N SER A 127 -8.16 1.47 7.36
CA SER A 127 -9.35 1.75 8.18
C SER A 127 -10.60 1.12 7.60
N TYR A 128 -10.77 1.18 6.29
CA TYR A 128 -11.95 0.63 5.60
C TYR A 128 -12.01 -0.89 5.74
N VAL A 129 -10.88 -1.57 5.47
CA VAL A 129 -10.78 -3.03 5.56
C VAL A 129 -11.03 -3.50 7.00
N PHE A 130 -10.33 -2.93 7.98
CA PHE A 130 -10.45 -3.35 9.37
C PHE A 130 -11.84 -3.08 9.97
N ARG A 131 -12.53 -2.03 9.53
CA ARG A 131 -13.89 -1.69 9.98
C ARG A 131 -14.90 -2.79 9.64
N GLU A 132 -14.77 -3.45 8.50
CA GLU A 132 -15.65 -4.57 8.12
C GLU A 132 -15.60 -5.71 9.15
N PHE A 133 -14.47 -5.86 9.82
CA PHE A 133 -14.23 -6.87 10.86
C PHE A 133 -14.38 -6.33 12.29
N GLY A 134 -15.01 -5.16 12.46
CA GLY A 134 -15.34 -4.57 13.76
C GLY A 134 -14.19 -3.78 14.41
N TYR A 135 -13.08 -3.54 13.70
CA TYR A 135 -11.95 -2.77 14.22
C TYR A 135 -11.96 -1.34 13.67
N ASN A 136 -12.21 -0.37 14.51
CA ASN A 136 -12.24 1.04 14.13
C ASN A 136 -10.85 1.66 14.21
N LEU A 137 -10.18 1.81 13.08
CA LEU A 137 -8.88 2.48 12.98
C LEU A 137 -9.06 3.95 12.58
N PRO A 138 -8.25 4.87 13.15
CA PRO A 138 -8.25 6.26 12.71
C PRO A 138 -7.76 6.39 11.27
N HIS A 139 -8.32 7.34 10.50
CA HIS A 139 -7.86 7.65 9.14
C HIS A 139 -6.56 8.48 9.17
N ASN A 140 -5.54 7.94 9.82
CA ASN A 140 -4.23 8.56 9.95
C ASN A 140 -3.18 7.49 10.30
N SER A 141 -2.14 7.33 9.48
CA SER A 141 -1.13 6.30 9.64
C SER A 141 -0.30 6.43 10.93
N VAL A 142 -0.05 7.66 11.39
CA VAL A 142 0.68 7.90 12.66
C VAL A 142 -0.17 7.43 13.85
N MET A 143 -1.47 7.74 13.83
CA MET A 143 -2.37 7.30 14.90
C MET A 143 -2.56 5.78 14.87
N GLN A 144 -2.68 5.18 13.69
CA GLN A 144 -2.74 3.72 13.56
C GLN A 144 -1.50 3.03 14.15
N PHE A 145 -0.32 3.62 13.94
CA PHE A 145 0.92 3.12 14.55
C PHE A 145 0.88 3.23 16.08
N ARG A 146 0.42 4.35 16.61
CA ARG A 146 0.34 4.58 18.06
C ARG A 146 -0.67 3.67 18.75
N ASP A 147 -1.80 3.39 18.08
CA ASP A 147 -2.90 2.62 18.64
C ASP A 147 -2.71 1.11 18.45
N SER A 148 -1.76 0.69 17.62
CA SER A 148 -1.40 -0.71 17.41
C SER A 148 -0.48 -1.25 18.52
N VAL A 149 -0.59 -2.56 18.80
CA VAL A 149 0.38 -3.26 19.64
C VAL A 149 1.67 -3.46 18.83
N PRO A 150 2.83 -2.97 19.31
CA PRO A 150 4.07 -3.09 18.57
C PRO A 150 4.46 -4.55 18.30
N VAL A 151 4.93 -4.82 17.09
CA VAL A 151 5.57 -6.08 16.72
C VAL A 151 7.07 -5.88 16.87
N GLU A 152 7.65 -6.47 17.92
CA GLU A 152 9.00 -6.15 18.36
C GLU A 152 10.09 -6.75 17.46
N SER A 153 9.84 -7.89 16.84
CA SER A 153 10.82 -8.56 15.98
C SER A 153 10.21 -8.99 14.65
N PHE A 154 11.07 -9.19 13.66
CA PHE A 154 10.64 -9.72 12.37
C PHE A 154 10.04 -11.13 12.48
N SER A 155 10.53 -11.95 13.42
CA SER A 155 10.00 -13.28 13.67
C SER A 155 8.57 -13.28 14.22
N ASP A 156 8.13 -12.16 14.81
CA ASP A 156 6.80 -11.99 15.37
C ASP A 156 5.80 -11.43 14.37
N LEU A 157 6.31 -10.98 13.20
CA LEU A 157 5.47 -10.44 12.15
C LEU A 157 4.56 -11.50 11.53
N ARG A 158 3.27 -11.18 11.35
CA ARG A 158 2.25 -12.12 10.87
C ARG A 158 1.36 -11.48 9.81
N LYS A 159 0.63 -12.31 9.10
CA LYS A 159 -0.51 -11.89 8.28
C LYS A 159 -1.47 -11.04 9.10
N GLY A 160 -1.99 -9.97 8.50
CA GLY A 160 -2.92 -9.04 9.14
C GLY A 160 -2.27 -7.96 10.00
N ASP A 161 -0.97 -8.02 10.30
CA ASP A 161 -0.26 -6.92 10.94
C ASP A 161 -0.20 -5.70 10.03
N LEU A 162 -0.21 -4.51 10.60
CA LEU A 162 0.08 -3.27 9.90
C LEU A 162 1.59 -3.06 9.79
N VAL A 163 2.04 -2.60 8.64
CA VAL A 163 3.44 -2.20 8.40
C VAL A 163 3.48 -0.73 8.02
N PHE A 164 4.42 -0.01 8.60
CA PHE A 164 4.51 1.43 8.50
C PHE A 164 5.82 1.86 7.84
N PHE A 165 5.72 2.90 7.02
CA PHE A 165 6.84 3.39 6.24
C PHE A 165 6.95 4.92 6.37
N GLY A 166 8.17 5.42 6.26
CA GLY A 166 8.47 6.84 6.27
C GLY A 166 7.84 7.59 5.10
N ALA A 167 7.44 8.83 5.36
CA ALA A 167 6.84 9.71 4.36
C ALA A 167 7.82 9.99 3.20
N ARG A 168 7.25 10.31 2.02
CA ARG A 168 8.04 10.58 0.81
C ARG A 168 9.04 11.73 0.97
N ASN A 169 8.64 12.77 1.68
CA ASN A 169 9.42 13.98 1.93
C ASN A 169 10.22 13.95 3.24
N ASN A 170 9.85 13.05 4.16
CA ASN A 170 10.56 12.87 5.42
C ASN A 170 10.50 11.40 5.87
N ILE A 171 11.56 10.64 5.60
CA ILE A 171 11.62 9.21 5.94
C ILE A 171 11.66 8.93 7.45
N ARG A 172 11.82 9.96 8.30
CA ARG A 172 11.83 9.85 9.77
C ARG A 172 10.42 10.00 10.37
N GLU A 173 9.44 10.34 9.57
CA GLU A 173 8.05 10.49 9.97
C GLU A 173 7.19 9.46 9.26
N ILE A 174 6.29 8.80 9.98
CA ILE A 174 5.36 7.85 9.37
C ILE A 174 4.45 8.61 8.40
N GLY A 175 4.41 8.13 7.16
CA GLY A 175 3.58 8.72 6.11
C GLY A 175 2.87 7.68 5.24
N HIS A 176 3.07 6.39 5.53
CA HIS A 176 2.44 5.31 4.77
C HIS A 176 2.21 4.07 5.61
N VAL A 177 1.18 3.29 5.24
CA VAL A 177 0.78 2.08 5.94
C VAL A 177 0.24 1.04 4.94
N GLY A 178 0.43 -0.23 5.25
CA GLY A 178 -0.15 -1.37 4.55
C GLY A 178 -0.45 -2.52 5.50
N ILE A 179 -1.09 -3.59 4.99
CA ILE A 179 -1.46 -4.79 5.72
C ILE A 179 -0.60 -5.95 5.23
N VAL A 180 0.05 -6.68 6.12
CA VAL A 180 0.88 -7.84 5.77
C VAL A 180 0.00 -8.96 5.21
N VAL A 181 0.32 -9.45 4.02
CA VAL A 181 -0.38 -10.57 3.38
C VAL A 181 0.33 -11.90 3.55
N ASP A 182 1.65 -11.89 3.65
CA ASP A 182 2.45 -13.06 4.03
C ASP A 182 3.85 -12.65 4.53
N VAL A 183 4.50 -13.59 5.21
CA VAL A 183 5.86 -13.43 5.75
C VAL A 183 6.69 -14.65 5.37
N ASP A 184 7.85 -14.41 4.78
CA ASP A 184 8.87 -15.42 4.49
C ASP A 184 10.04 -15.22 5.46
N LEU A 185 10.03 -15.99 6.55
CA LEU A 185 11.04 -15.88 7.60
C LEU A 185 12.42 -16.33 7.13
N GLU A 186 12.48 -17.30 6.20
CA GLU A 186 13.75 -17.83 5.67
C GLU A 186 14.47 -16.77 4.83
N ARG A 187 13.70 -16.03 4.02
CA ARG A 187 14.24 -14.96 3.16
C ARG A 187 14.28 -13.60 3.84
N GLY A 188 13.75 -13.46 5.05
CA GLY A 188 13.68 -12.20 5.78
C GLY A 188 12.85 -11.14 5.04
N MET A 189 11.73 -11.54 4.43
CA MET A 189 10.87 -10.64 3.66
C MET A 189 9.38 -10.85 3.95
N PHE A 190 8.59 -9.84 3.68
CA PHE A 190 7.13 -9.93 3.69
C PHE A 190 6.52 -9.29 2.45
N ARG A 191 5.29 -9.68 2.12
CA ARG A 191 4.43 -8.97 1.18
C ARG A 191 3.32 -8.26 1.94
N PHE A 192 2.90 -7.13 1.42
CA PHE A 192 1.84 -6.33 2.03
C PHE A 192 0.94 -5.72 0.96
N ILE A 193 -0.34 -5.53 1.29
CA ILE A 193 -1.31 -4.85 0.47
C ILE A 193 -1.49 -3.42 0.98
N HIS A 194 -1.51 -2.45 0.07
CA HIS A 194 -1.63 -1.04 0.40
C HIS A 194 -2.23 -0.23 -0.76
N ALA A 195 -2.69 0.98 -0.49
CA ALA A 195 -3.06 1.94 -1.54
C ALA A 195 -1.82 2.73 -1.97
N SER A 196 -1.31 2.42 -3.15
CA SER A 196 -0.16 3.07 -3.79
C SER A 196 -0.61 4.33 -4.53
N THR A 197 0.19 5.41 -4.43
CA THR A 197 -0.07 6.65 -5.18
C THR A 197 0.04 6.47 -6.70
N SER A 198 0.76 5.45 -7.16
CA SER A 198 1.01 5.19 -8.58
C SER A 198 0.04 4.21 -9.20
N ASN A 199 -0.26 3.11 -8.48
CA ASN A 199 -0.98 1.97 -9.05
C ASN A 199 -2.33 1.68 -8.35
N GLY A 200 -2.72 2.51 -7.37
CA GLY A 200 -3.88 2.22 -6.54
C GLY A 200 -3.59 1.09 -5.54
N VAL A 201 -4.62 0.31 -5.19
CA VAL A 201 -4.44 -0.81 -4.25
C VAL A 201 -3.66 -1.93 -4.92
N GLU A 202 -2.52 -2.29 -4.35
CA GLU A 202 -1.61 -3.31 -4.89
C GLU A 202 -0.91 -4.10 -3.78
N ILE A 203 -0.32 -5.25 -4.15
CA ILE A 203 0.53 -6.05 -3.26
C ILE A 203 1.99 -5.83 -3.66
N GLN A 204 2.79 -5.41 -2.68
CA GLN A 204 4.21 -5.13 -2.86
C GLN A 204 5.08 -5.99 -1.93
N ARG A 205 6.38 -6.04 -2.23
CA ARG A 205 7.40 -6.75 -1.42
C ARG A 205 8.18 -5.75 -0.57
N SER A 206 8.45 -6.12 0.67
CA SER A 206 9.30 -5.34 1.58
C SER A 206 10.74 -5.16 1.07
N THR A 207 11.20 -6.05 0.20
CA THR A 207 12.54 -6.02 -0.38
C THR A 207 12.72 -5.00 -1.50
N GLN A 208 11.66 -4.33 -1.95
CA GLN A 208 11.82 -3.23 -2.88
C GLN A 208 12.59 -2.08 -2.23
N PRO A 209 13.57 -1.48 -2.90
CA PRO A 209 14.45 -0.46 -2.32
C PRO A 209 13.70 0.70 -1.67
N TYR A 210 12.59 1.12 -2.28
CA TYR A 210 11.75 2.18 -1.74
C TYR A 210 11.20 1.86 -0.35
N PHE A 211 10.65 0.66 -0.16
CA PHE A 211 10.06 0.24 1.12
C PHE A 211 11.10 -0.16 2.14
N MET A 212 12.17 -0.82 1.69
CA MET A 212 13.27 -1.23 2.56
C MET A 212 13.92 -0.05 3.27
N MET A 213 14.14 1.07 2.54
CA MET A 213 14.73 2.29 3.12
C MET A 213 13.78 3.06 4.04
N ARG A 214 12.48 2.82 3.94
CA ARG A 214 11.43 3.56 4.65
C ARG A 214 10.73 2.78 5.73
N TYR A 215 11.04 1.51 5.90
CA TYR A 215 10.41 0.69 6.92
C TYR A 215 10.63 1.27 8.31
N MET A 216 9.55 1.51 9.05
CA MET A 216 9.57 2.15 10.38
C MET A 216 9.08 1.24 11.50
N GLY A 217 8.57 0.07 11.16
CA GLY A 217 8.06 -0.89 12.13
C GLY A 217 6.74 -1.49 11.72
N ALA A 218 6.23 -2.36 12.60
CA ALA A 218 4.95 -3.00 12.43
C ALA A 218 4.12 -2.92 13.73
N GLY A 219 2.81 -3.09 13.59
CA GLY A 219 1.89 -3.05 14.72
C GLY A 219 0.69 -3.96 14.48
N ARG A 220 0.20 -4.58 15.56
CA ARG A 220 -0.90 -5.52 15.54
C ARG A 220 -2.17 -4.89 16.03
N ILE A 221 -3.25 -5.06 15.29
CA ILE A 221 -4.61 -4.62 15.62
C ILE A 221 -5.46 -5.80 16.05
N LEU A 222 -5.35 -6.91 15.33
CA LEU A 222 -6.13 -8.11 15.59
C LEU A 222 -5.67 -8.70 16.92
N LYS A 223 -6.53 -8.60 17.93
CA LYS A 223 -6.35 -9.24 19.24
C LYS A 223 -7.07 -10.57 19.22
N ASP A 224 -6.58 -11.50 19.97
CA ASP A 224 -7.17 -12.83 20.17
C ASP A 224 -8.45 -12.73 20.96
#